data_b9651a621e24acd7e4687e102ea0bee7
#
_entry.id   b9651a621e24acd7e4687e102ea0bee7
#
_cell.length_a   1.000
_cell.length_b   1.000
_cell.length_c   1.000
_cell.angle_alpha   90.00
_cell.angle_beta   90.00
_cell.angle_gamma   90.00
#
_symmetry.space_group_name_H-M   'P 1'
#
loop_
_entity.id
_entity.type
_entity.pdbx_description
1 polymer ?
#
loop_
_entity_poly.entity_id
_entity_poly.type
_entity_poly.pdbx_seq_one_letter_code
_entity_poly.pdbx_strand_id
1 'polypeptide(L)'
;MWHQRTQEIDRMAESRAKEAKTAPAAVNMRGLKCPLPVLKTRKLLSKMTPGEVLVIECTDPLTTLDIPNLLRETGDMLVSDSKKGRVLTFRIRKA
;
A
#
# COMPACT_ATOMS: atom_id res chain seq x y z
N MET A 1 -30.79 17.18 16.63
CA MET A 1 -31.18 16.54 15.50
C MET A 1 -30.24 16.68 14.41
N TRP A 2 -30.20 17.80 13.78
CA TRP A 2 -29.31 17.93 12.67
C TRP A 2 -27.89 17.63 13.04
N HIS A 3 -27.50 17.79 14.25
CA HIS A 3 -26.13 17.47 14.60
C HIS A 3 -25.87 15.97 14.52
N GLN A 4 -26.89 15.17 14.55
CA GLN A 4 -26.68 13.74 14.40
C GLN A 4 -26.25 13.40 13.00
N ARG A 5 -26.80 14.07 12.03
CA ARG A 5 -26.36 13.81 10.69
C ARG A 5 -24.92 14.17 10.50
N THR A 6 -24.52 15.26 11.12
CA THR A 6 -23.12 15.63 11.05
C THR A 6 -22.26 14.55 11.61
N GLN A 7 -22.68 13.96 12.70
CA GLN A 7 -21.92 12.90 13.30
C GLN A 7 -21.84 11.70 12.41
N GLU A 8 -22.89 11.41 11.70
CA GLU A 8 -22.85 10.27 10.80
C GLU A 8 -21.85 10.48 9.71
N ILE A 9 -21.76 11.69 9.19
CA ILE A 9 -20.77 11.97 8.17
C ILE A 9 -19.39 11.80 8.74
N ASP A 10 -19.17 12.29 9.93
CA ASP A 10 -17.89 12.15 10.58
C ASP A 10 -17.52 10.70 10.78
N ARG A 11 -18.48 9.90 11.18
CA ARG A 11 -18.22 8.49 11.39
C ARG A 11 -17.80 7.82 10.12
N MET A 12 -18.43 8.17 9.03
CA MET A 12 -18.04 7.56 7.77
C MET A 12 -16.63 7.93 7.39
N ALA A 13 -16.27 9.16 7.59
CA ALA A 13 -14.91 9.57 7.29
C ALA A 13 -13.93 8.85 8.20
N GLU A 14 -14.26 8.73 9.45
CA GLU A 14 -13.40 8.04 10.38
C GLU A 14 -13.27 6.58 10.07
N SER A 15 -14.36 5.97 9.67
CA SER A 15 -14.31 4.56 9.32
C SER A 15 -13.35 4.33 8.19
N ARG A 16 -13.37 5.17 7.18
CA ARG A 16 -12.46 4.99 6.08
C ARG A 16 -11.02 5.17 6.52
N ALA A 17 -10.78 6.13 7.37
CA ALA A 17 -9.44 6.35 7.87
C ALA A 17 -8.96 5.16 8.69
N LYS A 18 -9.84 4.64 9.52
CA LYS A 18 -9.48 3.49 10.33
C LYS A 18 -9.22 2.28 9.48
N GLU A 19 -10.05 2.08 8.49
CA GLU A 19 -9.86 0.94 7.61
C GLU A 19 -8.52 1.00 6.93
N ALA A 20 -8.12 2.19 6.52
CA ALA A 20 -6.83 2.35 5.87
C ALA A 20 -5.70 1.98 6.80
N LYS A 21 -5.86 2.26 8.08
CA LYS A 21 -4.81 1.97 9.04
C LYS A 21 -4.81 0.54 9.51
N THR A 22 -5.99 0.02 9.80
CA THR A 22 -6.08 -1.29 10.45
C THR A 22 -6.06 -2.42 9.46
N ALA A 23 -6.59 -2.21 8.28
CA ALA A 23 -6.69 -3.27 7.28
C ALA A 23 -6.47 -2.65 5.92
N PRO A 24 -5.23 -2.31 5.61
CA PRO A 24 -4.95 -1.69 4.31
C PRO A 24 -5.32 -2.63 3.18
N ALA A 25 -6.09 -2.11 2.25
CA ALA A 25 -6.45 -2.87 1.08
C ALA A 25 -5.23 -3.02 0.20
N ALA A 26 -5.08 -4.19 -0.40
CA ALA A 26 -3.99 -4.40 -1.32
C ALA A 26 -4.21 -3.56 -2.57
N VAL A 27 -3.17 -2.86 -2.99
CA VAL A 27 -3.21 -2.08 -4.22
C VAL A 27 -2.94 -3.02 -5.37
N ASN A 28 -3.87 -3.07 -6.31
CA ASN A 28 -3.77 -4.01 -7.43
C ASN A 28 -2.85 -3.44 -8.50
N MET A 29 -1.69 -4.03 -8.64
CA MET A 29 -0.74 -3.68 -9.69
C MET A 29 -0.53 -4.86 -10.63
N ARG A 30 -1.47 -5.82 -10.61
CA ARG A 30 -1.37 -6.96 -11.51
C ARG A 30 -1.50 -6.51 -12.93
N GLY A 31 -0.69 -7.12 -13.78
CA GLY A 31 -0.67 -6.74 -15.19
C GLY A 31 0.26 -5.60 -15.52
N LEU A 32 0.72 -4.86 -14.53
CA LEU A 32 1.69 -3.80 -14.77
C LEU A 32 3.09 -4.37 -14.87
N LYS A 33 3.87 -3.80 -15.77
CA LYS A 33 5.23 -4.26 -15.99
C LYS A 33 6.22 -3.21 -15.56
N CYS A 34 7.41 -3.67 -15.20
CA CYS A 34 8.50 -2.78 -14.81
C CYS A 34 8.69 -1.71 -15.89
N PRO A 35 8.84 -0.43 -15.50
CA PRO A 35 9.04 0.04 -14.12
C PRO A 35 7.75 0.55 -13.46
N LEU A 36 6.57 0.25 -13.98
CA LEU A 36 5.34 0.84 -13.49
C LEU A 36 5.04 0.49 -12.03
N PRO A 37 5.20 -0.78 -11.59
CA PRO A 37 4.93 -1.08 -10.18
C PRO A 37 5.81 -0.28 -9.25
N VAL A 38 7.09 -0.12 -9.60
CA VAL A 38 8.03 0.63 -8.78
C VAL A 38 7.63 2.09 -8.70
N LEU A 39 7.29 2.67 -9.83
CA LEU A 39 6.92 4.09 -9.88
C LEU A 39 5.65 4.35 -9.07
N LYS A 40 4.67 3.46 -9.21
CA LYS A 40 3.45 3.60 -8.47
C LYS A 40 3.68 3.43 -6.97
N THR A 41 4.49 2.46 -6.61
CA THR A 41 4.80 2.21 -5.20
C THR A 41 5.51 3.41 -4.60
N ARG A 42 6.48 3.97 -5.31
CA ARG A 42 7.20 5.14 -4.83
C ARG A 42 6.24 6.30 -4.60
N LYS A 43 5.32 6.51 -5.51
CA LYS A 43 4.36 7.59 -5.38
C LYS A 43 3.45 7.38 -4.18
N LEU A 44 2.99 6.16 -3.97
CA LEU A 44 2.11 5.87 -2.84
C LEU A 44 2.85 6.04 -1.53
N LEU A 45 4.08 5.56 -1.45
CA LEU A 45 4.87 5.70 -0.24
C LEU A 45 5.11 7.16 0.11
N SER A 46 5.28 8.01 -0.88
CA SER A 46 5.54 9.42 -0.63
C SER A 46 4.36 10.12 0.03
N LYS A 47 3.18 9.54 -0.09
CA LYS A 47 1.97 10.13 0.49
C LYS A 47 1.61 9.51 1.83
N MET A 48 2.35 8.53 2.27
CA MET A 48 2.03 7.83 3.51
C MET A 48 2.77 8.45 4.68
N THR A 49 2.18 8.27 5.86
CA THR A 49 2.82 8.73 7.08
C THR A 49 3.63 7.59 7.68
N PRO A 50 4.67 7.91 8.46
CA PRO A 50 5.50 6.87 9.06
C PRO A 50 4.66 5.88 9.86
N GLY A 51 4.98 4.62 9.71
CA GLY A 51 4.28 3.55 10.41
C GLY A 51 3.13 2.94 9.65
N GLU A 52 2.68 3.58 8.59
CA GLU A 52 1.63 2.99 7.77
C GLU A 52 2.17 1.85 6.95
N VAL A 53 1.30 0.90 6.66
CA VAL A 53 1.67 -0.27 5.87
C VAL A 53 0.96 -0.22 4.52
N LEU A 54 1.75 -0.43 3.47
CA LEU A 54 1.23 -0.51 2.10
C LEU A 54 1.33 -1.95 1.64
N VAL A 55 0.24 -2.46 1.10
CA VAL A 55 0.20 -3.81 0.53
C VAL A 55 -0.02 -3.68 -0.96
N ILE A 56 0.86 -4.29 -1.74
CA ILE A 56 0.73 -4.25 -3.20
C ILE A 56 0.75 -5.67 -3.75
N GLU A 57 0.03 -5.87 -4.84
CA GLU A 57 -0.03 -7.14 -5.55
C GLU A 57 0.47 -6.94 -6.97
N CYS A 58 1.49 -7.68 -7.33
CA CYS A 58 2.12 -7.56 -8.64
C CYS A 58 2.18 -8.92 -9.32
N THR A 59 2.32 -8.90 -10.65
CA THR A 59 2.50 -10.15 -11.39
C THR A 59 3.80 -10.15 -12.17
N ASP A 60 4.52 -9.04 -12.23
CA ASP A 60 5.79 -8.97 -12.92
C ASP A 60 6.88 -9.57 -12.03
N PRO A 61 7.56 -10.64 -12.48
CA PRO A 61 8.60 -11.26 -11.66
C PRO A 61 9.72 -10.31 -11.28
N LEU A 62 9.96 -9.28 -12.07
CA LEU A 62 11.03 -8.33 -11.79
C LEU A 62 10.76 -7.52 -10.53
N THR A 63 9.52 -7.48 -10.07
CA THR A 63 9.23 -6.75 -8.82
C THR A 63 9.93 -7.38 -7.63
N THR A 64 10.27 -8.66 -7.70
CA THR A 64 11.00 -9.29 -6.60
C THR A 64 12.39 -8.67 -6.41
N LEU A 65 12.92 -8.05 -7.43
CA LEU A 65 14.19 -7.33 -7.34
C LEU A 65 13.97 -5.84 -7.18
N ASP A 66 13.00 -5.32 -7.92
CA ASP A 66 12.79 -3.87 -7.99
C ASP A 66 12.23 -3.28 -6.73
N ILE A 67 11.30 -3.98 -6.08
CA ILE A 67 10.70 -3.46 -4.86
C ILE A 67 11.73 -3.37 -3.73
N PRO A 68 12.51 -4.44 -3.44
CA PRO A 68 13.55 -4.29 -2.43
C PRO A 68 14.55 -3.20 -2.74
N ASN A 69 14.90 -3.03 -4.02
CA ASN A 69 15.84 -1.97 -4.40
C ASN A 69 15.24 -0.60 -4.12
N LEU A 70 13.96 -0.42 -4.46
CA LEU A 70 13.26 0.83 -4.18
C LEU A 70 13.28 1.13 -2.69
N LEU A 71 12.99 0.12 -1.87
CA LEU A 71 12.92 0.32 -0.43
C LEU A 71 14.27 0.69 0.16
N ARG A 72 15.34 0.19 -0.41
CA ARG A 72 16.66 0.61 0.03
C ARG A 72 16.90 2.09 -0.25
N GLU A 73 16.37 2.59 -1.36
CA GLU A 73 16.51 4.00 -1.69
C GLU A 73 15.65 4.87 -0.81
N THR A 74 14.42 4.44 -0.54
CA THR A 74 13.49 5.27 0.22
C THR A 74 13.65 5.12 1.72
N GLY A 75 14.29 4.04 2.18
CA GLY A 75 14.44 3.80 3.59
C GLY A 75 13.24 3.11 4.23
N ASP A 76 12.26 2.75 3.44
CA ASP A 76 11.10 2.05 3.96
C ASP A 76 11.42 0.58 4.15
N MET A 77 10.57 -0.12 4.91
CA MET A 77 10.87 -1.49 5.31
C MET A 77 9.93 -2.48 4.63
N LEU A 78 10.51 -3.53 4.09
CA LEU A 78 9.72 -4.66 3.58
C LEU A 78 9.36 -5.55 4.77
N VAL A 79 8.09 -5.57 5.11
CA VAL A 79 7.63 -6.36 6.25
C VAL A 79 7.54 -7.82 5.88
N SER A 80 6.98 -8.10 4.72
CA SER A 80 6.86 -9.48 4.26
C SER A 80 6.57 -9.49 2.77
N ASP A 81 6.81 -10.63 2.17
CA ASP A 81 6.41 -10.85 0.79
C ASP A 81 5.90 -12.28 0.68
N SER A 82 5.10 -12.50 -0.34
CA SER A 82 4.58 -13.84 -0.58
C SER A 82 4.28 -13.99 -2.06
N LYS A 83 4.23 -15.23 -2.50
CA LYS A 83 3.93 -15.54 -3.88
C LYS A 83 2.85 -16.60 -3.91
N LYS A 84 1.81 -16.33 -4.71
CA LYS A 84 0.71 -17.26 -4.86
C LYS A 84 0.40 -17.35 -6.34
N GLY A 85 0.81 -18.46 -6.97
CA GLY A 85 0.72 -18.54 -8.40
C GLY A 85 1.59 -17.47 -9.03
N ARG A 86 0.98 -16.58 -9.78
CA ARG A 86 1.72 -15.49 -10.41
C ARG A 86 1.66 -14.20 -9.61
N VAL A 87 0.89 -14.18 -8.54
CA VAL A 87 0.68 -12.96 -7.78
C VAL A 87 1.73 -12.85 -6.69
N LEU A 88 2.44 -11.73 -6.72
CA LEU A 88 3.45 -11.40 -5.73
C LEU A 88 2.87 -10.32 -4.83
N THR A 89 2.84 -10.58 -3.53
CA THR A 89 2.29 -9.63 -2.57
C THR A 89 3.41 -9.11 -1.69
N PHE A 90 3.51 -7.80 -1.59
CA PHE A 90 4.53 -7.15 -0.77
C PHE A 90 3.84 -6.30 0.28
N ARG A 91 4.29 -6.42 1.52
CA ARG A 91 3.86 -5.56 2.61
C ARG A 91 5.01 -4.65 2.97
N ILE A 92 4.78 -3.36 2.89
CA ILE A 92 5.82 -2.36 3.05
C ILE A 92 5.40 -1.41 4.16
N ARG A 93 6.29 -1.17 5.09
CA ARG A 93 6.02 -0.23 6.17
C ARG A 93 6.75 1.07 5.88
N LYS A 94 6.02 2.17 5.97
CA LYS A 94 6.60 3.49 5.76
C LYS A 94 7.53 3.84 6.92
N ALA A 95 8.72 4.23 6.59
CA ALA A 95 9.71 4.63 7.58
C ALA A 95 9.43 6.00 8.18
#